data_10a7bab04d4e107b7264358189dd05e5
#
_entry.id   10a7bab04d4e107b7264358189dd05e5
#
_cell.length_a   1.000
_cell.length_b   1.000
_cell.length_c   1.000
_cell.angle_alpha   90.00
_cell.angle_beta   90.00
_cell.angle_gamma   90.00
#
_symmetry.space_group_name_H-M   'P 1'
#
loop_
_entity.id
_entity.type
_entity.pdbx_description
1 polymer ?
#
loop_
_entity_poly.entity_id
_entity_poly.type
_entity_poly.pdbx_seq_one_letter_code
_entity_poly.pdbx_strand_id
1 'polypeptide(L)'
;MIVMRKTVIAALCMVVPGGIGVLAQSGDPITQRQNLMKNNQEQVRALTGMARGQTPFNAATAQAALQRIAQNAQQIPALFPPGSHQGKTAALPVIWERKADFDSHAAKLQQDATAAQGSITDQASLQAAIQRVGQNCGGCHETYRRKES
;
A
#
# COMPACT_ATOMS: atom_id res chain seq x y z
N MET A 1 12.22 -37.37 -66.08
CA MET A 1 12.69 -37.63 -64.70
C MET A 1 13.03 -36.27 -64.08
N ILE A 2 12.11 -35.75 -63.28
CA ILE A 2 12.24 -34.43 -62.63
C ILE A 2 12.59 -34.70 -61.16
N VAL A 3 13.80 -34.26 -60.76
CA VAL A 3 14.30 -34.42 -59.37
C VAL A 3 13.88 -33.16 -58.57
N MET A 4 12.90 -33.36 -57.69
CA MET A 4 12.48 -32.32 -56.72
C MET A 4 13.50 -32.22 -55.61
N ARG A 5 14.21 -31.08 -55.50
CA ARG A 5 15.05 -30.72 -54.37
C ARG A 5 14.15 -30.17 -53.25
N LYS A 6 14.09 -30.90 -52.13
CA LYS A 6 13.44 -30.43 -50.88
C LYS A 6 14.39 -29.47 -50.16
N THR A 7 13.99 -28.20 -50.10
CA THR A 7 14.72 -27.19 -49.30
C THR A 7 14.19 -27.23 -47.86
N VAL A 8 15.03 -27.63 -46.93
CA VAL A 8 14.72 -27.61 -45.50
C VAL A 8 15.01 -26.20 -44.99
N ILE A 9 14.01 -25.43 -44.60
CA ILE A 9 14.14 -24.12 -43.94
C ILE A 9 14.21 -24.42 -42.44
N ALA A 10 15.38 -24.26 -41.87
CA ALA A 10 15.59 -24.30 -40.44
C ALA A 10 15.12 -22.95 -39.83
N ALA A 11 14.01 -22.98 -39.13
CA ALA A 11 13.53 -21.84 -38.37
C ALA A 11 14.36 -21.67 -37.09
N LEU A 12 15.19 -20.65 -37.05
CA LEU A 12 15.99 -20.25 -35.88
C LEU A 12 15.06 -19.49 -34.90
N CYS A 13 14.59 -20.16 -33.85
CA CYS A 13 13.87 -19.54 -32.76
C CYS A 13 14.83 -18.69 -31.91
N MET A 14 14.81 -17.38 -32.11
CA MET A 14 15.45 -16.44 -31.18
C MET A 14 14.64 -16.38 -29.89
N VAL A 15 15.13 -17.00 -28.82
CA VAL A 15 14.65 -16.81 -27.46
C VAL A 15 15.16 -15.43 -26.98
N VAL A 16 14.29 -14.45 -26.93
CA VAL A 16 14.57 -13.15 -26.28
C VAL A 16 14.38 -13.35 -24.78
N PRO A 17 15.41 -13.23 -23.94
CA PRO A 17 15.20 -13.20 -22.49
C PRO A 17 14.51 -11.90 -22.13
N GLY A 18 13.20 -11.99 -21.86
CA GLY A 18 12.42 -10.89 -21.30
C GLY A 18 12.94 -10.56 -19.90
N GLY A 19 13.85 -9.61 -19.82
CA GLY A 19 14.20 -8.99 -18.54
C GLY A 19 12.96 -8.33 -17.97
N ILE A 20 12.44 -8.88 -16.87
CA ILE A 20 11.44 -8.19 -16.02
C ILE A 20 12.21 -7.04 -15.40
N GLY A 21 12.16 -5.87 -16.03
CA GLY A 21 12.63 -4.63 -15.45
C GLY A 21 11.78 -4.36 -14.22
N VAL A 22 12.29 -4.67 -13.03
CA VAL A 22 11.79 -4.08 -11.79
C VAL A 22 11.98 -2.59 -11.97
N LEU A 23 10.86 -1.88 -12.24
CA LEU A 23 10.85 -0.42 -12.19
C LEU A 23 11.18 -0.05 -10.75
N ALA A 24 12.45 0.21 -10.48
CA ALA A 24 12.89 0.86 -9.26
C ALA A 24 12.06 2.15 -9.20
N GLN A 25 11.22 2.29 -8.18
CA GLN A 25 10.47 3.52 -7.93
C GLN A 25 11.51 4.63 -7.77
N SER A 26 11.70 5.40 -8.84
CA SER A 26 12.65 6.51 -8.91
C SER A 26 12.13 7.64 -8.05
N GLY A 27 12.58 7.71 -6.80
CA GLY A 27 12.23 8.77 -5.88
C GLY A 27 12.81 8.53 -4.47
N ASP A 28 13.08 9.61 -3.75
CA ASP A 28 13.52 9.54 -2.37
C ASP A 28 12.50 8.76 -1.50
N PRO A 29 12.90 7.67 -0.81
CA PRO A 29 12.00 6.87 0.01
C PRO A 29 11.27 7.67 1.10
N ILE A 30 11.90 8.74 1.62
CA ILE A 30 11.29 9.61 2.62
C ILE A 30 10.08 10.35 2.00
N THR A 31 10.26 10.93 0.84
CA THR A 31 9.18 11.61 0.11
C THR A 31 8.05 10.66 -0.26
N GLN A 32 8.38 9.46 -0.75
CA GLN A 32 7.38 8.46 -1.13
C GLN A 32 6.51 8.04 0.06
N ARG A 33 7.12 7.68 1.21
CA ARG A 33 6.34 7.30 2.40
C ARG A 33 5.54 8.45 2.99
N GLN A 34 6.03 9.70 2.92
CA GLN A 34 5.26 10.88 3.33
C GLN A 34 4.03 11.10 2.43
N ASN A 35 4.17 10.95 1.12
CA ASN A 35 3.07 11.05 0.17
C ASN A 35 2.05 9.94 0.37
N LEU A 36 2.50 8.71 0.62
CA LEU A 36 1.62 7.59 0.94
C LEU A 36 0.81 7.85 2.21
N MET A 37 1.44 8.38 3.27
CA MET A 37 0.75 8.72 4.52
C MET A 37 -0.22 9.89 4.36
N LYS A 38 0.08 10.91 3.53
CA LYS A 38 -0.87 11.97 3.16
C LYS A 38 -2.08 11.38 2.44
N ASN A 39 -1.86 10.49 1.49
CA ASN A 39 -2.97 9.82 0.79
C ASN A 39 -3.84 9.02 1.78
N ASN A 40 -3.25 8.25 2.70
CA ASN A 40 -4.03 7.57 3.75
C ASN A 40 -4.85 8.55 4.59
N GLN A 41 -4.28 9.71 4.96
CA GLN A 41 -4.99 10.73 5.71
C GLN A 41 -6.19 11.29 4.95
N GLU A 42 -6.08 11.47 3.62
CA GLU A 42 -7.19 11.89 2.76
C GLU A 42 -8.32 10.86 2.76
N GLN A 43 -7.98 9.56 2.64
CA GLN A 43 -8.98 8.49 2.71
C GLN A 43 -9.69 8.48 4.08
N VAL A 44 -8.94 8.57 5.17
CA VAL A 44 -9.50 8.61 6.53
C VAL A 44 -10.40 9.83 6.73
N ARG A 45 -10.04 11.00 6.17
CA ARG A 45 -10.89 12.20 6.21
C ARG A 45 -12.22 11.98 5.49
N ALA A 46 -12.21 11.37 4.31
CA ALA A 46 -13.42 11.05 3.55
C ALA A 46 -14.34 10.12 4.35
N LEU A 47 -13.80 9.03 4.89
CA LEU A 47 -14.54 8.08 5.73
C LEU A 47 -15.13 8.78 6.97
N THR A 48 -14.32 9.57 7.67
CA THR A 48 -14.73 10.28 8.89
C THR A 48 -15.78 11.35 8.60
N GLY A 49 -15.67 12.04 7.46
CA GLY A 49 -16.68 13.01 7.01
C GLY A 49 -18.07 12.38 6.85
N MET A 50 -18.13 11.22 6.21
CA MET A 50 -19.36 10.43 6.09
C MET A 50 -19.87 9.94 7.46
N ALA A 51 -18.97 9.41 8.30
CA ALA A 51 -19.35 8.89 9.62
C ALA A 51 -19.91 9.96 10.57
N ARG A 52 -19.47 11.22 10.41
CA ARG A 52 -19.96 12.38 11.18
C ARG A 52 -21.15 13.09 10.55
N GLY A 53 -21.63 12.59 9.40
CA GLY A 53 -22.74 13.24 8.68
C GLY A 53 -22.37 14.57 8.01
N GLN A 54 -21.07 14.89 7.88
CA GLN A 54 -20.60 16.08 7.18
C GLN A 54 -20.76 15.94 5.65
N THR A 55 -20.75 14.70 5.16
CA THR A 55 -21.09 14.32 3.80
C THR A 55 -22.07 13.15 3.83
N PRO A 56 -22.96 13.02 2.83
CA PRO A 56 -23.88 11.88 2.75
C PRO A 56 -23.12 10.54 2.74
N PHE A 57 -23.67 9.54 3.41
CA PHE A 57 -23.13 8.19 3.35
C PHE A 57 -23.20 7.64 1.92
N ASN A 58 -22.09 7.09 1.44
CA ASN A 58 -22.01 6.40 0.16
C ASN A 58 -21.11 5.17 0.31
N ALA A 59 -21.72 3.99 0.23
CA ALA A 59 -21.01 2.72 0.41
C ALA A 59 -19.88 2.54 -0.59
N ALA A 60 -20.09 2.86 -1.87
CA ALA A 60 -19.05 2.70 -2.91
C ALA A 60 -17.83 3.60 -2.65
N THR A 61 -18.06 4.86 -2.24
CA THR A 61 -16.98 5.78 -1.86
C THR A 61 -16.23 5.28 -0.63
N ALA A 62 -16.93 4.77 0.38
CA ALA A 62 -16.30 4.22 1.58
C ALA A 62 -15.47 2.96 1.26
N GLN A 63 -16.00 2.06 0.45
CA GLN A 63 -15.30 0.87 -0.02
C GLN A 63 -14.04 1.23 -0.82
N ALA A 64 -14.13 2.21 -1.73
CA ALA A 64 -12.99 2.68 -2.52
C ALA A 64 -11.88 3.30 -1.63
N ALA A 65 -12.25 4.06 -0.60
CA ALA A 65 -11.30 4.63 0.36
C ALA A 65 -10.58 3.54 1.16
N LEU A 66 -11.31 2.53 1.65
CA LEU A 66 -10.73 1.38 2.37
C LEU A 66 -9.81 0.55 1.47
N GLN A 67 -10.22 0.33 0.21
CA GLN A 67 -9.37 -0.33 -0.78
C GLN A 67 -8.04 0.41 -1.00
N ARG A 68 -8.10 1.74 -1.08
CA ARG A 68 -6.89 2.57 -1.23
C ARG A 68 -5.99 2.46 -0.01
N ILE A 69 -6.54 2.47 1.21
CA ILE A 69 -5.77 2.26 2.45
C ILE A 69 -5.10 0.88 2.44
N ALA A 70 -5.80 -0.18 2.03
CA ALA A 70 -5.24 -1.53 1.93
C ALA A 70 -4.08 -1.60 0.91
N GLN A 71 -4.24 -1.00 -0.27
CA GLN A 71 -3.20 -0.92 -1.30
C GLN A 71 -1.96 -0.15 -0.82
N ASN A 72 -2.18 0.97 -0.13
CA ASN A 72 -1.11 1.75 0.46
C ASN A 72 -0.38 0.97 1.56
N ALA A 73 -1.11 0.28 2.44
CA ALA A 73 -0.54 -0.52 3.51
C ALA A 73 0.42 -1.60 2.97
N GLN A 74 0.07 -2.24 1.87
CA GLN A 74 0.92 -3.23 1.19
C GLN A 74 2.27 -2.66 0.74
N GLN A 75 2.32 -1.37 0.42
CA GLN A 75 3.54 -0.70 -0.06
C GLN A 75 4.46 -0.23 1.09
N ILE A 76 3.93 -0.07 2.31
CA ILE A 76 4.68 0.48 3.44
C ILE A 76 6.04 -0.21 3.65
N PRO A 77 6.15 -1.55 3.73
CA PRO A 77 7.43 -2.20 4.01
C PRO A 77 8.56 -1.82 3.05
N ALA A 78 8.25 -1.72 1.76
CA ALA A 78 9.23 -1.41 0.70
C ALA A 78 9.74 0.04 0.76
N LEU A 79 8.99 0.95 1.40
CA LEU A 79 9.36 2.36 1.54
C LEU A 79 10.31 2.63 2.71
N PHE A 80 10.73 1.59 3.45
CA PHE A 80 11.68 1.66 4.55
C PHE A 80 12.92 0.78 4.28
N PRO A 81 13.64 1.00 3.16
CA PRO A 81 14.86 0.26 2.88
C PRO A 81 15.94 0.60 3.90
N PRO A 82 16.97 -0.27 4.08
CA PRO A 82 18.11 0.02 4.92
C PRO A 82 18.75 1.38 4.59
N GLY A 83 19.14 2.14 5.61
CA GLY A 83 19.78 3.46 5.44
C GLY A 83 18.83 4.63 5.17
N SER A 84 17.52 4.41 4.99
CA SER A 84 16.56 5.50 4.71
C SER A 84 16.01 6.21 5.96
N HIS A 85 16.75 6.17 7.07
CA HIS A 85 16.38 6.84 8.33
C HIS A 85 16.99 8.25 8.47
N GLN A 86 17.85 8.65 7.55
CA GLN A 86 18.50 9.97 7.57
C GLN A 86 17.68 10.99 6.77
N GLY A 87 17.55 12.21 7.28
CA GLY A 87 16.83 13.29 6.60
C GLY A 87 15.60 13.80 7.34
N LYS A 88 14.74 14.55 6.65
CA LYS A 88 13.50 15.11 7.22
C LYS A 88 12.40 14.03 7.34
N THR A 89 12.50 13.21 8.36
CA THR A 89 11.54 12.13 8.62
C THR A 89 11.13 12.08 10.08
N ALA A 90 9.87 11.69 10.33
CA ALA A 90 9.37 11.36 11.65
C ALA A 90 9.52 9.86 11.99
N ALA A 91 10.02 9.03 11.05
CA ALA A 91 10.29 7.62 11.29
C ALA A 91 11.39 7.44 12.32
N LEU A 92 11.17 6.58 13.31
CA LEU A 92 12.15 6.29 14.35
C LEU A 92 13.12 5.19 13.92
N PRO A 93 14.39 5.20 14.35
CA PRO A 93 15.38 4.17 14.01
C PRO A 93 14.96 2.74 14.38
N VAL A 94 14.15 2.57 15.42
CA VAL A 94 13.60 1.28 15.86
C VAL A 94 12.85 0.51 14.76
N ILE A 95 12.41 1.17 13.69
CA ILE A 95 11.80 0.50 12.51
C ILE A 95 12.78 -0.51 11.92
N TRP A 96 14.03 -0.14 11.75
CA TRP A 96 15.06 -0.99 11.13
C TRP A 96 15.60 -2.05 12.07
N GLU A 97 15.55 -1.79 13.39
CA GLU A 97 15.90 -2.76 14.43
C GLU A 97 14.83 -3.84 14.58
N ARG A 98 13.56 -3.46 14.41
CA ARG A 98 12.38 -4.33 14.57
C ARG A 98 11.56 -4.44 13.28
N LYS A 99 12.25 -4.61 12.14
CA LYS A 99 11.63 -4.56 10.81
C LYS A 99 10.49 -5.58 10.64
N ALA A 100 10.63 -6.78 11.13
CA ALA A 100 9.59 -7.81 11.04
C ALA A 100 8.31 -7.41 11.79
N ASP A 101 8.43 -6.82 12.98
CA ASP A 101 7.30 -6.32 13.76
C ASP A 101 6.65 -5.10 13.06
N PHE A 102 7.44 -4.17 12.56
CA PHE A 102 6.95 -3.05 11.76
C PHE A 102 6.17 -3.53 10.52
N ASP A 103 6.69 -4.52 9.79
CA ASP A 103 6.02 -5.07 8.61
C ASP A 103 4.71 -5.77 8.98
N SER A 104 4.64 -6.40 10.16
CA SER A 104 3.43 -7.04 10.66
C SER A 104 2.30 -6.01 10.92
N HIS A 105 2.63 -4.80 11.40
CA HIS A 105 1.66 -3.71 11.53
C HIS A 105 1.09 -3.28 10.17
N ALA A 106 1.95 -3.18 9.15
CA ALA A 106 1.50 -2.85 7.79
C ALA A 106 0.59 -3.95 7.21
N ALA A 107 0.98 -5.22 7.38
CA ALA A 107 0.18 -6.36 6.93
C ALA A 107 -1.19 -6.41 7.65
N LYS A 108 -1.22 -6.12 8.96
CA LYS A 108 -2.47 -6.07 9.72
C LYS A 108 -3.39 -4.94 9.23
N LEU A 109 -2.85 -3.75 8.97
CA LEU A 109 -3.65 -2.66 8.39
C LEU A 109 -4.23 -3.05 7.04
N GLN A 110 -3.45 -3.69 6.17
CA GLN A 110 -3.92 -4.20 4.87
C GLN A 110 -5.09 -5.17 5.05
N GLN A 111 -4.94 -6.18 5.91
CA GLN A 111 -5.97 -7.19 6.17
C GLN A 111 -7.25 -6.57 6.72
N ASP A 112 -7.14 -5.71 7.73
CA ASP A 112 -8.30 -5.08 8.36
C ASP A 112 -9.03 -4.10 7.44
N ALA A 113 -8.30 -3.35 6.61
CA ALA A 113 -8.90 -2.46 5.61
C ALA A 113 -9.60 -3.25 4.49
N THR A 114 -9.01 -4.36 4.05
CA THR A 114 -9.64 -5.26 3.05
C THR A 114 -10.91 -5.91 3.61
N ALA A 115 -10.87 -6.42 4.84
CA ALA A 115 -12.05 -7.00 5.47
C ALA A 115 -13.15 -5.97 5.69
N ALA A 116 -12.79 -4.76 6.13
CA ALA A 116 -13.73 -3.67 6.31
C ALA A 116 -14.37 -3.24 4.99
N GLN A 117 -13.60 -3.17 3.89
CA GLN A 117 -14.11 -2.86 2.55
C GLN A 117 -15.28 -3.77 2.16
N GLY A 118 -15.14 -5.08 2.38
CA GLY A 118 -16.16 -6.07 2.03
C GLY A 118 -17.41 -6.02 2.91
N SER A 119 -17.37 -5.31 4.06
CA SER A 119 -18.46 -5.27 5.04
C SER A 119 -19.22 -3.94 5.09
N ILE A 120 -18.86 -2.94 4.29
CA ILE A 120 -19.53 -1.63 4.28
C ILE A 120 -20.89 -1.72 3.60
N THR A 121 -21.94 -1.62 4.37
CA THR A 121 -23.34 -1.57 3.90
C THR A 121 -24.13 -0.37 4.42
N ASP A 122 -23.73 0.20 5.55
CA ASP A 122 -24.43 1.25 6.27
C ASP A 122 -23.49 2.11 7.14
N GLN A 123 -24.08 3.07 7.84
CA GLN A 123 -23.37 3.98 8.74
C GLN A 123 -22.68 3.26 9.92
N ALA A 124 -23.29 2.21 10.45
CA ALA A 124 -22.76 1.48 11.59
C ALA A 124 -21.50 0.67 11.20
N SER A 125 -21.55 -0.03 10.06
CA SER A 125 -20.39 -0.74 9.50
C SER A 125 -19.26 0.21 9.13
N LEU A 126 -19.57 1.42 8.63
CA LEU A 126 -18.58 2.47 8.39
C LEU A 126 -17.88 2.92 9.69
N GLN A 127 -18.63 3.16 10.77
CA GLN A 127 -18.05 3.55 12.06
C GLN A 127 -17.15 2.46 12.62
N ALA A 128 -17.54 1.19 12.53
CA ALA A 128 -16.72 0.05 12.96
C ALA A 128 -15.42 -0.06 12.14
N ALA A 129 -15.49 0.16 10.82
CA ALA A 129 -14.33 0.18 9.94
C ALA A 129 -13.34 1.28 10.31
N ILE A 130 -13.82 2.51 10.55
CA ILE A 130 -12.98 3.65 10.94
C ILE A 130 -12.28 3.38 12.28
N GLN A 131 -12.99 2.82 13.26
CA GLN A 131 -12.41 2.48 14.54
C GLN A 131 -11.28 1.46 14.39
N ARG A 132 -11.49 0.39 13.63
CA ARG A 132 -10.49 -0.66 13.39
C ARG A 132 -9.26 -0.12 12.67
N VAL A 133 -9.45 0.60 11.57
CA VAL A 133 -8.34 1.23 10.82
C VAL A 133 -7.59 2.25 11.68
N GLY A 134 -8.31 3.07 12.46
CA GLY A 134 -7.72 4.04 13.37
C GLY A 134 -6.85 3.40 14.45
N GLN A 135 -7.26 2.28 15.02
CA GLN A 135 -6.46 1.53 16.01
C GLN A 135 -5.15 1.01 15.38
N ASN A 136 -5.19 0.50 14.15
CA ASN A 136 -3.98 0.07 13.44
C ASN A 136 -3.02 1.24 13.18
N CYS A 137 -3.54 2.38 12.70
CA CYS A 137 -2.74 3.57 12.48
C CYS A 137 -2.09 4.06 13.79
N GLY A 138 -2.88 4.15 14.86
CA GLY A 138 -2.41 4.59 16.17
C GLY A 138 -1.35 3.68 16.76
N GLY A 139 -1.59 2.37 16.78
CA GLY A 139 -0.66 1.39 17.37
C GLY A 139 0.70 1.36 16.67
N CYS A 140 0.72 1.43 15.34
CA CYS A 140 1.97 1.53 14.59
C CYS A 140 2.69 2.87 14.88
N HIS A 141 1.97 3.99 14.82
CA HIS A 141 2.55 5.32 15.04
C HIS A 141 3.05 5.54 16.46
N GLU A 142 2.44 4.92 17.45
CA GLU A 142 2.90 5.01 18.85
C GLU A 142 4.31 4.47 19.02
N THR A 143 4.66 3.40 18.32
CA THR A 143 5.96 2.72 18.44
C THR A 143 7.00 3.27 17.46
N TYR A 144 6.58 3.60 16.24
CA TYR A 144 7.47 3.81 15.09
C TYR A 144 7.55 5.23 14.58
N ARG A 145 6.72 6.14 15.09
CA ARG A 145 6.70 7.54 14.68
C ARG A 145 7.04 8.47 15.85
N ARG A 146 7.94 9.44 15.59
CA ARG A 146 8.20 10.52 16.56
C ARG A 146 6.92 11.34 16.78
N LYS A 147 6.59 11.59 18.04
CA LYS A 147 5.49 12.50 18.40
C LYS A 147 5.90 13.93 18.01
N GLU A 148 5.00 14.63 17.36
CA GLU A 148 5.16 16.06 17.12
C GLU A 148 4.81 16.78 18.43
N SER A 149 5.76 17.63 18.91
CA SER A 149 5.58 18.52 20.07
C SER A 149 4.75 19.74 19.67
#